data_9972791ab664eb1d145d662aad9a7e77
#
_entry.id   9972791ab664eb1d145d662aad9a7e77
#
_cell.length_a   1.000
_cell.length_b   1.000
_cell.length_c   1.000
_cell.angle_alpha   90.00
_cell.angle_beta   90.00
_cell.angle_gamma   90.00
#
_symmetry.space_group_name_H-M   'P 1'
#
loop_
_entity.id
_entity.type
_entity.pdbx_description
1 polymer ?
#
loop_
_entity_poly.entity_id
_entity_poly.type
_entity_poly.pdbx_seq_one_letter_code
_entity_poly.pdbx_strand_id
1 'polypeptide(L)'
;MNTSNAVRAEILTQAVPYIKEYTGKYVVAKYGGNAMTDPQLKKSVMQDILLLQLVGVKIILVHGGGPEISAMLKKLSIESHFENGLRVTDDDTMEVVQMVLAGKVNKSLAADLSALGGRAVGLCGIDGGLIKVHQKNEKLGHVGEIDEINTKILDDLLDGGFIPVISSIGIDDDGNPYNINADTAAAKIAAALHAESMVVMSNINGVLRDKDDENSLISQMSLADAEELKKSGIIADGMIPKVDCCTNAVKEGVKKVFIINGEIPHAILIELLTDEGLGTMFTK
;
A
#
# COMPACT_ATOMS: atom_id res chain seq x y z
N MET A 1 -16.22 -24.77 -2.98
CA MET A 1 -16.97 -25.06 -1.74
C MET A 1 -18.46 -24.98 -2.02
N ASN A 2 -19.20 -26.04 -1.70
CA ASN A 2 -20.64 -26.06 -1.89
C ASN A 2 -21.33 -25.61 -0.58
N THR A 3 -21.18 -24.30 -0.27
CA THR A 3 -21.84 -23.70 0.91
C THR A 3 -23.33 -23.50 0.63
N SER A 4 -24.19 -23.82 1.59
CA SER A 4 -25.64 -23.59 1.47
C SER A 4 -25.96 -22.10 1.34
N ASN A 5 -27.10 -21.76 0.77
CA ASN A 5 -27.53 -20.36 0.65
C ASN A 5 -27.71 -19.70 2.04
N ALA A 6 -28.11 -20.46 3.06
CA ALA A 6 -28.22 -19.97 4.44
C ALA A 6 -26.86 -19.55 5.00
N VAL A 7 -25.82 -20.39 4.85
CA VAL A 7 -24.46 -20.05 5.29
C VAL A 7 -23.91 -18.83 4.53
N ARG A 8 -24.20 -18.69 3.24
CA ARG A 8 -23.79 -17.49 2.48
C ARG A 8 -24.45 -16.21 3.01
N ALA A 9 -25.73 -16.27 3.34
CA ALA A 9 -26.46 -15.15 3.92
C ALA A 9 -25.92 -14.81 5.32
N GLU A 10 -25.58 -15.81 6.13
CA GLU A 10 -24.99 -15.61 7.45
C GLU A 10 -23.62 -14.92 7.38
N ILE A 11 -22.73 -15.38 6.49
CA ILE A 11 -21.42 -14.73 6.24
C ILE A 11 -21.60 -13.25 5.88
N LEU A 12 -22.55 -12.92 5.00
CA LEU A 12 -22.82 -11.53 4.62
C LEU A 12 -23.31 -10.69 5.80
N THR A 13 -24.15 -11.27 6.68
CA THR A 13 -24.66 -10.55 7.86
C THR A 13 -23.58 -10.36 8.94
N GLN A 14 -22.64 -11.28 9.06
CA GLN A 14 -21.50 -11.15 9.96
C GLN A 14 -20.58 -9.97 9.60
N ALA A 15 -20.46 -9.61 8.32
CA ALA A 15 -19.67 -8.47 7.86
C ALA A 15 -20.32 -7.10 8.16
N VAL A 16 -21.62 -7.03 8.47
CA VAL A 16 -22.38 -5.78 8.64
C VAL A 16 -21.76 -4.82 9.69
N PRO A 17 -21.36 -5.27 10.91
CA PRO A 17 -20.74 -4.38 11.89
C PRO A 17 -19.47 -3.71 11.38
N TYR A 18 -18.61 -4.46 10.68
CA TYR A 18 -17.36 -3.96 10.11
C TYR A 18 -17.61 -3.00 8.94
N ILE A 19 -18.54 -3.33 8.05
CA ILE A 19 -18.97 -2.42 6.97
C ILE A 19 -19.42 -1.09 7.56
N LYS A 20 -20.24 -1.11 8.63
CA LYS A 20 -20.70 0.10 9.30
C LYS A 20 -19.55 0.91 9.90
N GLU A 21 -18.53 0.26 10.43
CA GLU A 21 -17.34 0.92 10.99
C GLU A 21 -16.57 1.67 9.90
N TYR A 22 -16.40 1.06 8.72
CA TYR A 22 -15.58 1.60 7.64
C TYR A 22 -16.33 2.48 6.63
N THR A 23 -17.66 2.43 6.58
CA THR A 23 -18.46 3.26 5.65
C THR A 23 -18.15 4.75 5.85
N GLY A 24 -17.78 5.45 4.77
CA GLY A 24 -17.38 6.86 4.75
C GLY A 24 -15.99 7.15 5.31
N LYS A 25 -15.22 6.14 5.73
CA LYS A 25 -13.86 6.29 6.24
C LYS A 25 -12.82 6.12 5.15
N TYR A 26 -11.70 6.83 5.29
CA TYR A 26 -10.54 6.65 4.43
C TYR A 26 -9.79 5.36 4.81
N VAL A 27 -9.52 4.55 3.82
CA VAL A 27 -8.65 3.36 3.92
C VAL A 27 -7.61 3.44 2.81
N VAL A 28 -6.34 3.28 3.15
CA VAL A 28 -5.24 3.26 2.18
C VAL A 28 -4.68 1.85 2.10
N ALA A 29 -4.79 1.21 0.94
CA ALA A 29 -4.20 -0.08 0.67
C ALA A 29 -2.90 0.09 -0.11
N LYS A 30 -1.76 -0.30 0.48
CA LYS A 30 -0.49 -0.38 -0.23
C LYS A 30 -0.36 -1.74 -0.89
N TYR A 31 -0.24 -1.75 -2.20
CA TYR A 31 -0.14 -2.94 -3.03
C TYR A 31 1.25 -3.09 -3.66
N GLY A 32 1.85 -4.26 -3.50
CA GLY A 32 3.19 -4.54 -4.01
C GLY A 32 3.63 -5.98 -3.77
N GLY A 33 4.87 -6.29 -4.14
CA GLY A 33 5.46 -7.61 -3.96
C GLY A 33 4.88 -8.68 -4.91
N ASN A 34 4.93 -9.93 -4.48
CA ASN A 34 4.52 -11.08 -5.29
C ASN A 34 3.04 -11.05 -5.69
N ALA A 35 2.19 -10.44 -4.87
CA ALA A 35 0.76 -10.28 -5.17
C ALA A 35 0.50 -9.53 -6.49
N MET A 36 1.47 -8.73 -6.98
CA MET A 36 1.35 -8.03 -8.27
C MET A 36 1.67 -8.92 -9.47
N THR A 37 2.44 -9.98 -9.28
CA THR A 37 2.92 -10.84 -10.38
C THR A 37 2.03 -12.05 -10.63
N ASP A 38 1.23 -12.48 -9.64
CA ASP A 38 0.25 -13.55 -9.79
C ASP A 38 -1.11 -13.00 -10.27
N PRO A 39 -1.62 -13.44 -11.43
CA PRO A 39 -2.88 -12.93 -11.99
C PRO A 39 -4.11 -13.22 -11.12
N GLN A 40 -4.12 -14.33 -10.36
CA GLN A 40 -5.26 -14.69 -9.51
C GLN A 40 -5.27 -13.85 -8.22
N LEU A 41 -4.10 -13.67 -7.60
CA LEU A 41 -3.95 -12.77 -6.45
C LEU A 41 -4.28 -11.33 -6.83
N LYS A 42 -3.77 -10.86 -7.97
CA LYS A 42 -4.11 -9.53 -8.51
C LYS A 42 -5.61 -9.35 -8.66
N LYS A 43 -6.30 -10.34 -9.25
CA LYS A 43 -7.77 -10.31 -9.40
C LYS A 43 -8.48 -10.25 -8.04
N SER A 44 -8.05 -11.06 -7.06
CA SER A 44 -8.62 -11.04 -5.70
C SER A 44 -8.50 -9.67 -5.07
N VAL A 45 -7.31 -9.06 -5.12
CA VAL A 45 -7.09 -7.70 -4.58
C VAL A 45 -7.99 -6.67 -5.27
N MET A 46 -8.12 -6.70 -6.60
CA MET A 46 -9.00 -5.76 -7.31
C MET A 46 -10.48 -5.96 -6.93
N GLN A 47 -10.91 -7.20 -6.68
CA GLN A 47 -12.26 -7.49 -6.18
C GLN A 47 -12.47 -6.96 -4.77
N ASP A 48 -11.46 -7.07 -3.89
CA ASP A 48 -11.51 -6.55 -2.52
C ASP A 48 -11.65 -5.02 -2.52
N ILE A 49 -10.82 -4.33 -3.31
CA ILE A 49 -10.87 -2.87 -3.45
C ILE A 49 -12.23 -2.42 -3.98
N LEU A 50 -12.76 -3.10 -5.00
CA LEU A 50 -14.08 -2.78 -5.53
C LEU A 50 -15.19 -3.00 -4.50
N LEU A 51 -15.17 -4.12 -3.77
CA LEU A 51 -16.18 -4.39 -2.74
C LEU A 51 -16.16 -3.32 -1.65
N LEU A 52 -14.99 -2.94 -1.15
CA LEU A 52 -14.86 -1.87 -0.16
C LEU A 52 -15.44 -0.55 -0.66
N GLN A 53 -15.17 -0.18 -1.92
CA GLN A 53 -15.76 1.03 -2.51
C GLN A 53 -17.30 0.92 -2.61
N LEU A 54 -17.83 -0.23 -3.02
CA LEU A 54 -19.28 -0.45 -3.17
C LEU A 54 -20.03 -0.39 -1.83
N VAL A 55 -19.40 -0.78 -0.72
CA VAL A 55 -19.98 -0.65 0.62
C VAL A 55 -19.73 0.72 1.26
N GLY A 56 -19.20 1.68 0.49
CA GLY A 56 -19.06 3.07 0.90
C GLY A 56 -17.75 3.43 1.60
N VAL A 57 -16.74 2.56 1.56
CA VAL A 57 -15.39 2.90 2.04
C VAL A 57 -14.71 3.83 1.05
N LYS A 58 -14.08 4.90 1.52
CA LYS A 58 -13.21 5.79 0.72
C LYS A 58 -11.84 5.13 0.56
N ILE A 59 -11.75 4.16 -0.36
CA ILE A 59 -10.56 3.34 -0.58
C ILE A 59 -9.59 3.96 -1.58
N ILE A 60 -8.30 3.97 -1.25
CA ILE A 60 -7.20 4.44 -2.08
C ILE A 60 -6.21 3.28 -2.25
N LEU A 61 -5.83 3.01 -3.50
CA LEU A 61 -4.81 1.99 -3.81
C LEU A 61 -3.50 2.67 -4.14
N VAL A 62 -2.47 2.49 -3.31
CA VAL A 62 -1.10 2.96 -3.56
C VAL A 62 -0.24 1.78 -3.99
N HIS A 63 0.46 1.89 -5.10
CA HIS A 63 1.26 0.78 -5.62
C HIS A 63 2.72 1.14 -5.89
N GLY A 64 3.58 0.14 -5.78
CA GLY A 64 4.93 0.14 -6.31
C GLY A 64 5.02 -0.56 -7.68
N GLY A 65 6.19 -1.12 -7.98
CA GLY A 65 6.45 -1.85 -9.23
C GLY A 65 7.93 -2.16 -9.40
N GLY A 66 8.63 -2.43 -8.30
CA GLY A 66 10.07 -2.72 -8.31
C GLY A 66 10.48 -3.85 -9.28
N PRO A 67 9.78 -5.00 -9.29
CA PRO A 67 10.05 -6.07 -10.25
C PRO A 67 9.87 -5.64 -11.71
N GLU A 68 8.82 -4.87 -12.02
CA GLU A 68 8.52 -4.37 -13.36
C GLU A 68 9.56 -3.35 -13.84
N ILE A 69 10.02 -2.47 -12.93
CA ILE A 69 11.12 -1.53 -13.20
C ILE A 69 12.39 -2.32 -13.51
N SER A 70 12.77 -3.28 -12.65
CA SER A 70 13.97 -4.10 -12.84
C SER A 70 13.93 -4.87 -14.16
N ALA A 71 12.77 -5.43 -14.51
CA ALA A 71 12.59 -6.14 -15.79
C ALA A 71 12.72 -5.20 -17.00
N MET A 72 12.27 -3.96 -16.90
CA MET A 72 12.39 -2.97 -17.99
C MET A 72 13.83 -2.47 -18.11
N LEU A 73 14.49 -2.09 -17.02
CA LEU A 73 15.90 -1.69 -17.01
C LEU A 73 16.79 -2.77 -17.64
N LYS A 74 16.56 -4.05 -17.26
CA LYS A 74 17.27 -5.18 -17.89
C LYS A 74 17.05 -5.27 -19.39
N LYS A 75 15.83 -5.05 -19.89
CA LYS A 75 15.52 -5.04 -21.34
C LYS A 75 16.22 -3.93 -22.08
N LEU A 76 16.42 -2.79 -21.42
CA LEU A 76 17.09 -1.61 -21.97
C LEU A 76 18.61 -1.66 -21.76
N SER A 77 19.14 -2.71 -21.13
CA SER A 77 20.55 -2.85 -20.77
C SER A 77 21.06 -1.72 -19.84
N ILE A 78 20.18 -1.19 -19.01
CA ILE A 78 20.50 -0.21 -17.96
C ILE A 78 20.77 -0.98 -16.67
N GLU A 79 21.92 -0.73 -16.04
CA GLU A 79 22.26 -1.34 -14.74
C GLU A 79 21.40 -0.77 -13.61
N SER A 80 21.06 -1.60 -12.63
CA SER A 80 20.24 -1.20 -11.50
C SER A 80 20.96 -1.51 -10.19
N HIS A 81 21.16 -0.50 -9.39
CA HIS A 81 21.84 -0.59 -8.09
C HIS A 81 20.88 -0.26 -6.95
N PHE A 82 21.11 -0.84 -5.79
CA PHE A 82 20.36 -0.56 -4.56
C PHE A 82 21.31 -0.17 -3.45
N GLU A 83 20.93 0.86 -2.70
CA GLU A 83 21.61 1.27 -1.47
C GLU A 83 20.59 1.33 -0.33
N ASN A 84 20.84 0.59 0.75
CA ASN A 84 19.93 0.48 1.90
C ASN A 84 18.47 0.18 1.55
N GLY A 85 18.24 -0.69 0.53
CA GLY A 85 16.91 -1.07 0.07
C GLY A 85 16.22 -0.06 -0.85
N LEU A 86 16.84 1.09 -1.13
CA LEU A 86 16.37 2.08 -2.10
C LEU A 86 17.10 1.89 -3.42
N ARG A 87 16.38 2.02 -4.53
CA ARG A 87 16.97 1.99 -5.88
C ARG A 87 17.69 3.30 -6.15
N VAL A 88 18.99 3.24 -6.41
CA VAL A 88 19.72 4.37 -6.97
C VAL A 88 19.08 4.71 -8.32
N THR A 89 18.67 5.96 -8.49
CA THR A 89 17.81 6.40 -9.59
C THR A 89 18.47 7.60 -10.28
N ASP A 90 19.32 7.33 -11.27
CA ASP A 90 19.87 8.35 -12.17
C ASP A 90 18.82 8.81 -13.19
N ASP A 91 19.17 9.72 -14.10
CA ASP A 91 18.25 10.29 -15.09
C ASP A 91 17.60 9.21 -15.96
N ASP A 92 18.39 8.28 -16.52
CA ASP A 92 17.91 7.20 -17.38
C ASP A 92 16.99 6.23 -16.59
N THR A 93 17.38 5.93 -15.36
CA THR A 93 16.57 5.09 -14.46
C THR A 93 15.26 5.80 -14.10
N MET A 94 15.26 7.11 -13.85
CA MET A 94 14.05 7.86 -13.50
C MET A 94 13.04 7.88 -14.66
N GLU A 95 13.52 8.04 -15.89
CA GLU A 95 12.66 7.95 -17.08
C GLU A 95 11.96 6.57 -17.15
N VAL A 96 12.71 5.50 -16.93
CA VAL A 96 12.14 4.13 -16.89
C VAL A 96 11.16 3.95 -15.73
N VAL A 97 11.50 4.46 -14.55
CA VAL A 97 10.61 4.43 -13.38
C VAL A 97 9.28 5.10 -13.70
N GLN A 98 9.33 6.30 -14.29
CA GLN A 98 8.11 7.04 -14.65
C GLN A 98 7.28 6.29 -15.71
N MET A 99 7.91 5.81 -16.79
CA MET A 99 7.21 5.01 -17.82
C MET A 99 6.56 3.77 -17.23
N VAL A 100 7.26 3.06 -16.36
CA VAL A 100 6.77 1.79 -15.79
C VAL A 100 5.70 2.03 -14.72
N LEU A 101 5.96 2.88 -13.75
CA LEU A 101 5.03 3.09 -12.64
C LEU A 101 3.78 3.85 -13.08
N ALA A 102 3.91 5.05 -13.67
CA ALA A 102 2.76 5.87 -14.05
C ALA A 102 2.05 5.38 -15.32
N GLY A 103 2.82 4.84 -16.26
CA GLY A 103 2.27 4.36 -17.53
C GLY A 103 1.77 2.92 -17.46
N LYS A 104 2.67 1.95 -17.27
CA LYS A 104 2.35 0.53 -17.40
C LYS A 104 1.57 -0.02 -16.20
N VAL A 105 2.14 0.06 -15.00
CA VAL A 105 1.57 -0.59 -13.80
C VAL A 105 0.29 0.11 -13.37
N ASN A 106 0.35 1.42 -13.20
CA ASN A 106 -0.78 2.24 -12.78
C ASN A 106 -2.00 2.06 -13.69
N LYS A 107 -1.81 2.19 -15.00
CA LYS A 107 -2.92 2.05 -15.96
C LYS A 107 -3.43 0.63 -16.09
N SER A 108 -2.58 -0.39 -15.88
CA SER A 108 -3.05 -1.78 -15.81
C SER A 108 -3.97 -2.00 -14.60
N LEU A 109 -3.62 -1.50 -13.41
CA LEU A 109 -4.46 -1.63 -12.22
C LEU A 109 -5.78 -0.88 -12.35
N ALA A 110 -5.74 0.34 -12.89
CA ALA A 110 -6.95 1.11 -13.15
C ALA A 110 -7.86 0.42 -14.19
N ALA A 111 -7.27 -0.19 -15.23
CA ALA A 111 -8.03 -0.97 -16.22
C ALA A 111 -8.67 -2.21 -15.61
N ASP A 112 -7.96 -2.95 -14.76
CA ASP A 112 -8.48 -4.16 -14.09
C ASP A 112 -9.66 -3.81 -13.16
N LEU A 113 -9.56 -2.74 -12.38
CA LEU A 113 -10.68 -2.23 -11.57
C LEU A 113 -11.86 -1.80 -12.43
N SER A 114 -11.61 -1.09 -13.54
CA SER A 114 -12.65 -0.65 -14.46
C SER A 114 -13.35 -1.84 -15.15
N ALA A 115 -12.59 -2.89 -15.51
CA ALA A 115 -13.15 -4.11 -16.09
C ALA A 115 -14.09 -4.86 -15.12
N LEU A 116 -13.87 -4.70 -13.80
CA LEU A 116 -14.77 -5.23 -12.76
C LEU A 116 -15.99 -4.31 -12.50
N GLY A 117 -16.07 -3.14 -13.14
CA GLY A 117 -17.15 -2.17 -12.95
C GLY A 117 -16.81 -1.02 -11.97
N GLY A 118 -15.61 -0.97 -11.45
CA GLY A 118 -15.13 0.12 -10.60
C GLY A 118 -14.84 1.39 -11.41
N ARG A 119 -14.99 2.56 -10.78
CA ARG A 119 -14.63 3.86 -11.38
C ARG A 119 -13.22 4.26 -10.97
N ALA A 120 -12.20 3.60 -11.52
CA ALA A 120 -10.82 3.82 -11.15
C ALA A 120 -10.16 4.97 -11.92
N VAL A 121 -9.37 5.78 -11.21
CA VAL A 121 -8.55 6.86 -11.79
C VAL A 121 -7.09 6.62 -11.38
N GLY A 122 -6.23 6.40 -12.40
CA GLY A 122 -4.80 6.22 -12.17
C GLY A 122 -4.08 7.56 -12.14
N LEU A 123 -3.35 7.81 -11.06
CA LEU A 123 -2.57 9.01 -10.76
C LEU A 123 -1.14 8.67 -10.36
N CYS A 124 -0.27 9.67 -10.39
CA CYS A 124 0.99 9.68 -9.68
C CYS A 124 1.12 10.98 -8.86
N GLY A 125 2.14 11.13 -8.05
CA GLY A 125 2.28 12.32 -7.20
C GLY A 125 2.48 13.63 -7.95
N ILE A 126 2.79 13.57 -9.25
CA ILE A 126 2.89 14.75 -10.14
C ILE A 126 1.50 15.36 -10.40
N ASP A 127 0.47 14.50 -10.51
CA ASP A 127 -0.89 14.92 -10.87
C ASP A 127 -1.47 15.82 -9.77
N GLY A 128 -1.76 17.06 -10.12
CA GLY A 128 -2.27 18.07 -9.19
C GLY A 128 -1.31 18.43 -8.05
N GLY A 129 -0.02 18.11 -8.16
CA GLY A 129 0.95 18.28 -7.10
C GLY A 129 0.64 17.43 -5.87
N LEU A 130 0.13 16.21 -6.08
CA LEU A 130 -0.34 15.32 -5.02
C LEU A 130 0.77 14.97 -4.01
N ILE A 131 2.00 14.68 -4.49
CA ILE A 131 3.14 14.34 -3.63
C ILE A 131 4.30 15.28 -3.93
N LYS A 132 4.51 16.26 -3.06
CA LYS A 132 5.67 17.14 -3.12
C LYS A 132 6.85 16.51 -2.40
N VAL A 133 8.03 16.64 -3.01
CA VAL A 133 9.27 16.04 -2.53
C VAL A 133 10.46 16.97 -2.73
N HIS A 134 11.53 16.69 -1.98
CA HIS A 134 12.89 17.12 -2.33
C HIS A 134 13.79 15.89 -2.55
N GLN A 135 14.96 16.09 -3.13
CA GLN A 135 15.97 15.05 -3.31
C GLN A 135 16.44 14.54 -1.95
N LYS A 136 16.27 13.24 -1.69
CA LYS A 136 16.63 12.63 -0.40
C LYS A 136 18.15 12.65 -0.14
N ASN A 137 18.94 12.37 -1.17
CA ASN A 137 20.40 12.26 -1.08
C ASN A 137 20.98 12.29 -2.50
N GLU A 138 22.05 13.06 -2.71
CA GLU A 138 22.74 13.16 -4.00
C GLU A 138 23.23 11.81 -4.54
N LYS A 139 23.71 10.90 -3.67
CA LYS A 139 24.17 9.57 -4.07
C LYS A 139 23.05 8.67 -4.61
N LEU A 140 21.83 8.91 -4.20
CA LEU A 140 20.67 8.14 -4.65
C LEU A 140 20.04 8.70 -5.93
N GLY A 141 20.49 9.88 -6.40
CA GLY A 141 19.93 10.53 -7.59
C GLY A 141 18.48 10.99 -7.35
N HIS A 142 17.59 10.64 -8.26
CA HIS A 142 16.16 11.00 -8.20
C HIS A 142 15.36 10.12 -7.21
N VAL A 143 15.84 9.96 -6.00
CA VAL A 143 15.06 9.40 -4.91
C VAL A 143 14.52 10.53 -4.05
N GLY A 144 13.19 10.60 -3.91
CA GLY A 144 12.49 11.66 -3.20
C GLY A 144 12.25 11.35 -1.73
N GLU A 145 12.32 12.40 -0.90
CA GLU A 145 11.75 12.45 0.45
C GLU A 145 10.51 13.35 0.43
N ILE A 146 9.42 12.88 1.03
CA ILE A 146 8.12 13.54 0.95
C ILE A 146 8.07 14.71 1.93
N ASP A 147 7.81 15.90 1.40
CA ASP A 147 7.60 17.12 2.18
C ASP A 147 6.12 17.34 2.50
N GLU A 148 5.25 17.17 1.48
CA GLU A 148 3.82 17.46 1.60
C GLU A 148 2.98 16.52 0.74
N ILE A 149 1.78 16.20 1.23
CA ILE A 149 0.73 15.52 0.48
C ILE A 149 -0.44 16.49 0.31
N ASN A 150 -0.75 16.86 -0.93
CA ASN A 150 -1.94 17.65 -1.28
C ASN A 150 -3.13 16.71 -1.48
N THR A 151 -3.97 16.57 -0.46
CA THR A 151 -5.10 15.62 -0.51
C THR A 151 -6.28 16.10 -1.37
N LYS A 152 -6.30 17.35 -1.82
CA LYS A 152 -7.44 17.96 -2.51
C LYS A 152 -7.97 17.12 -3.68
N ILE A 153 -7.07 16.62 -4.54
CA ILE A 153 -7.45 15.80 -5.69
C ILE A 153 -8.03 14.43 -5.23
N LEU A 154 -7.53 13.88 -4.13
CA LEU A 154 -8.03 12.62 -3.58
C LEU A 154 -9.43 12.79 -3.01
N ASP A 155 -9.67 13.86 -2.26
CA ASP A 155 -10.99 14.17 -1.68
C ASP A 155 -12.03 14.34 -2.79
N ASP A 156 -11.72 15.14 -3.83
CA ASP A 156 -12.62 15.37 -4.97
C ASP A 156 -12.96 14.07 -5.72
N LEU A 157 -11.98 13.19 -5.93
CA LEU A 157 -12.18 11.89 -6.59
C LEU A 157 -13.01 10.93 -5.72
N LEU A 158 -12.69 10.82 -4.44
CA LEU A 158 -13.39 9.91 -3.53
C LEU A 158 -14.84 10.36 -3.30
N ASP A 159 -15.09 11.67 -3.17
CA ASP A 159 -16.44 12.23 -3.07
C ASP A 159 -17.22 12.03 -4.38
N GLY A 160 -16.53 12.02 -5.52
CA GLY A 160 -17.10 11.65 -6.82
C GLY A 160 -17.35 10.15 -7.02
N GLY A 161 -17.01 9.31 -6.02
CA GLY A 161 -17.17 7.85 -6.07
C GLY A 161 -16.15 7.16 -6.97
N PHE A 162 -14.97 7.77 -7.20
CA PHE A 162 -13.85 7.15 -7.90
C PHE A 162 -12.94 6.41 -6.92
N ILE A 163 -12.16 5.47 -7.48
CA ILE A 163 -11.10 4.75 -6.77
C ILE A 163 -9.76 5.32 -7.24
N PRO A 164 -9.05 6.15 -6.45
CA PRO A 164 -7.72 6.61 -6.79
C PRO A 164 -6.72 5.45 -6.76
N VAL A 165 -5.95 5.29 -7.84
CA VAL A 165 -4.84 4.33 -7.96
C VAL A 165 -3.57 5.13 -8.12
N ILE A 166 -2.68 5.13 -7.13
CA ILE A 166 -1.56 6.07 -7.02
C ILE A 166 -0.24 5.33 -7.17
N SER A 167 0.57 5.74 -8.12
CA SER A 167 1.96 5.29 -8.22
C SER A 167 2.90 6.18 -7.39
N SER A 168 3.94 5.56 -6.82
CA SER A 168 4.89 6.20 -5.90
C SER A 168 5.95 7.05 -6.62
N ILE A 169 5.50 8.09 -7.32
CA ILE A 169 6.35 9.13 -7.95
C ILE A 169 5.93 10.47 -7.36
N GLY A 170 6.89 11.30 -6.97
CA GLY A 170 6.65 12.67 -6.51
C GLY A 170 7.25 13.69 -7.45
N ILE A 171 7.07 14.97 -7.13
CA ILE A 171 7.55 16.12 -7.90
C ILE A 171 8.13 17.17 -6.94
N ASP A 172 9.26 17.79 -7.32
CA ASP A 172 9.78 18.95 -6.62
C ASP A 172 9.17 20.27 -7.15
N ASP A 173 9.56 21.39 -6.55
CA ASP A 173 9.06 22.71 -6.95
C ASP A 173 9.57 23.18 -8.35
N ASP A 174 10.64 22.56 -8.86
CA ASP A 174 11.19 22.83 -10.19
C ASP A 174 10.56 21.96 -11.28
N GLY A 175 9.71 21.01 -10.91
CA GLY A 175 9.01 20.10 -11.83
C GLY A 175 9.75 18.79 -12.10
N ASN A 176 10.82 18.49 -11.37
CA ASN A 176 11.57 17.24 -11.54
C ASN A 176 10.85 16.08 -10.87
N PRO A 177 10.74 14.90 -11.52
CA PRO A 177 10.14 13.72 -10.94
C PRO A 177 11.13 12.98 -10.03
N TYR A 178 10.59 12.34 -8.98
CA TYR A 178 11.36 11.52 -8.04
C TYR A 178 10.69 10.19 -7.75
N ASN A 179 11.51 9.15 -7.69
CA ASN A 179 11.11 7.81 -7.26
C ASN A 179 10.96 7.78 -5.74
N ILE A 180 9.82 7.29 -5.25
CA ILE A 180 9.50 7.21 -3.83
C ILE A 180 9.28 5.76 -3.43
N ASN A 181 9.70 5.38 -2.23
CA ASN A 181 9.31 4.09 -1.67
C ASN A 181 7.79 4.02 -1.49
N ALA A 182 7.15 2.97 -2.01
CA ALA A 182 5.69 2.86 -2.03
C ALA A 182 5.06 2.70 -0.63
N ASP A 183 5.76 2.08 0.33
CA ASP A 183 5.30 2.00 1.72
C ASP A 183 5.29 3.40 2.35
N THR A 184 6.37 4.18 2.11
CA THR A 184 6.46 5.58 2.56
C THR A 184 5.37 6.45 1.93
N ALA A 185 5.14 6.33 0.61
CA ALA A 185 4.09 7.09 -0.07
C ALA A 185 2.71 6.77 0.51
N ALA A 186 2.39 5.48 0.71
CA ALA A 186 1.13 5.06 1.29
C ALA A 186 0.95 5.57 2.73
N ALA A 187 2.00 5.51 3.56
CA ALA A 187 1.96 5.99 4.93
C ALA A 187 1.70 7.50 5.01
N LYS A 188 2.39 8.30 4.19
CA LYS A 188 2.21 9.75 4.15
C LYS A 188 0.84 10.17 3.61
N ILE A 189 0.31 9.48 2.59
CA ILE A 189 -1.05 9.68 2.09
C ILE A 189 -2.07 9.33 3.18
N ALA A 190 -1.91 8.18 3.85
CA ALA A 190 -2.81 7.77 4.92
C ALA A 190 -2.80 8.74 6.10
N ALA A 191 -1.62 9.24 6.49
CA ALA A 191 -1.49 10.23 7.56
C ALA A 191 -2.15 11.57 7.19
N ALA A 192 -1.90 12.09 5.98
CA ALA A 192 -2.49 13.35 5.50
C ALA A 192 -4.03 13.32 5.43
N LEU A 193 -4.60 12.15 5.12
CA LEU A 193 -6.04 11.92 5.10
C LEU A 193 -6.63 11.57 6.48
N HIS A 194 -5.81 11.45 7.53
CA HIS A 194 -6.22 10.91 8.82
C HIS A 194 -7.00 9.59 8.68
N ALA A 195 -6.44 8.68 7.89
CA ALA A 195 -7.10 7.45 7.52
C ALA A 195 -7.50 6.61 8.76
N GLU A 196 -8.67 5.98 8.67
CA GLU A 196 -9.10 4.98 9.67
C GLU A 196 -8.15 3.81 9.69
N SER A 197 -7.74 3.36 8.49
CA SER A 197 -6.81 2.24 8.36
C SER A 197 -5.87 2.39 7.17
N MET A 198 -4.65 1.86 7.35
CA MET A 198 -3.70 1.60 6.29
C MET A 198 -3.39 0.10 6.26
N VAL A 199 -3.47 -0.52 5.11
CA VAL A 199 -3.16 -1.94 4.90
C VAL A 199 -1.91 -2.06 4.05
N VAL A 200 -0.85 -2.63 4.62
CA VAL A 200 0.43 -2.89 3.92
C VAL A 200 0.45 -4.37 3.50
N MET A 201 0.22 -4.62 2.23
CA MET A 201 0.36 -5.96 1.67
C MET A 201 1.83 -6.29 1.45
N SER A 202 2.25 -7.42 1.98
CA SER A 202 3.61 -7.93 1.94
C SER A 202 3.62 -9.44 1.60
N ASN A 203 4.78 -10.03 1.52
CA ASN A 203 4.98 -11.48 1.38
C ASN A 203 5.21 -12.20 2.72
N ILE A 204 4.84 -11.57 3.83
CA ILE A 204 4.97 -12.11 5.19
C ILE A 204 3.61 -12.05 5.90
N ASN A 205 3.38 -12.99 6.80
CA ASN A 205 2.12 -13.09 7.57
C ASN A 205 1.94 -11.97 8.61
N GLY A 206 2.93 -11.14 8.85
CA GLY A 206 2.98 -10.12 9.88
C GLY A 206 4.29 -10.17 10.66
N VAL A 207 4.31 -9.70 11.89
CA VAL A 207 5.45 -9.76 12.80
C VAL A 207 5.35 -11.02 13.63
N LEU A 208 6.35 -11.89 13.55
CA LEU A 208 6.46 -13.11 14.35
C LEU A 208 7.37 -12.87 15.56
N ARG A 209 7.05 -13.46 16.72
CA ARG A 209 7.99 -13.48 17.88
C ARG A 209 9.19 -14.35 17.62
N ASP A 210 9.01 -15.44 16.90
CA ASP A 210 10.04 -16.34 16.41
C ASP A 210 9.84 -16.50 14.89
N LYS A 211 10.83 -16.10 14.10
CA LYS A 211 10.77 -16.14 12.64
C LYS A 211 10.59 -17.56 12.06
N ASP A 212 10.94 -18.58 12.83
CA ASP A 212 10.87 -19.98 12.44
C ASP A 212 9.56 -20.67 12.93
N ASP A 213 8.70 -19.95 13.69
CA ASP A 213 7.38 -20.42 14.15
C ASP A 213 6.26 -19.52 13.63
N GLU A 214 5.52 -19.98 12.63
CA GLU A 214 4.36 -19.26 12.07
C GLU A 214 3.23 -19.05 13.08
N ASN A 215 3.14 -19.86 14.13
CA ASN A 215 2.15 -19.71 15.19
C ASN A 215 2.51 -18.61 16.20
N SER A 216 3.68 -18.01 16.08
CA SER A 216 4.15 -16.93 16.94
C SER A 216 3.74 -15.54 16.47
N LEU A 217 2.75 -15.44 15.57
CA LEU A 217 2.24 -14.17 15.04
C LEU A 217 1.77 -13.24 16.14
N ILE A 218 2.25 -12.01 16.11
CA ILE A 218 1.79 -10.93 16.98
C ILE A 218 0.61 -10.24 16.27
N SER A 219 -0.61 -10.55 16.68
CA SER A 219 -1.81 -10.01 16.04
C SER A 219 -2.02 -8.50 16.28
N GLN A 220 -1.55 -8.00 17.45
CA GLN A 220 -1.64 -6.57 17.78
C GLN A 220 -0.36 -6.08 18.43
N MET A 221 0.06 -4.87 18.09
CA MET A 221 1.29 -4.24 18.55
C MET A 221 1.07 -2.76 18.80
N SER A 222 1.41 -2.29 20.00
CA SER A 222 1.48 -0.86 20.29
C SER A 222 2.80 -0.25 19.80
N LEU A 223 2.89 1.08 19.78
CA LEU A 223 4.15 1.79 19.50
C LEU A 223 5.25 1.41 20.49
N ALA A 224 4.90 1.16 21.76
CA ALA A 224 5.85 0.77 22.80
C ALA A 224 6.37 -0.65 22.57
N ASP A 225 5.48 -1.59 22.26
CA ASP A 225 5.84 -2.98 21.94
C ASP A 225 6.79 -3.05 20.74
N ALA A 226 6.54 -2.26 19.70
CA ALA A 226 7.39 -2.21 18.52
C ALA A 226 8.83 -1.76 18.87
N GLU A 227 8.99 -0.75 19.73
CA GLU A 227 10.30 -0.29 20.17
C GLU A 227 11.02 -1.32 21.05
N GLU A 228 10.28 -2.04 21.92
CA GLU A 228 10.84 -3.11 22.75
C GLU A 228 11.31 -4.30 21.89
N LEU A 229 10.49 -4.72 20.93
CA LEU A 229 10.81 -5.84 20.04
C LEU A 229 11.97 -5.52 19.08
N LYS A 230 12.14 -4.27 18.68
CA LYS A 230 13.36 -3.84 17.96
C LYS A 230 14.60 -3.91 18.85
N LYS A 231 14.52 -3.43 20.10
CA LYS A 231 15.65 -3.47 21.07
C LYS A 231 16.05 -4.88 21.43
N SER A 232 15.10 -5.81 21.54
CA SER A 232 15.36 -7.24 21.82
C SER A 232 15.88 -8.03 20.63
N GLY A 233 15.86 -7.44 19.41
CA GLY A 233 16.32 -8.09 18.18
C GLY A 233 15.30 -9.06 17.57
N ILE A 234 14.08 -9.13 18.09
CA ILE A 234 12.98 -9.90 17.47
C ILE A 234 12.60 -9.27 16.14
N ILE A 235 12.46 -7.93 16.12
CA ILE A 235 12.32 -7.18 14.86
C ILE A 235 13.72 -6.80 14.39
N ALA A 236 14.16 -7.43 13.31
CA ALA A 236 15.51 -7.28 12.76
C ALA A 236 15.49 -7.09 11.23
N ASP A 237 16.63 -6.74 10.67
CA ASP A 237 16.90 -6.68 9.23
C ASP A 237 15.81 -5.96 8.40
N GLY A 238 15.33 -6.59 7.36
CA GLY A 238 14.33 -6.05 6.43
C GLY A 238 12.94 -5.80 7.05
N MET A 239 12.67 -6.28 8.29
CA MET A 239 11.43 -6.01 9.00
C MET A 239 11.44 -4.61 9.65
N ILE A 240 12.60 -4.12 10.08
CA ILE A 240 12.73 -2.80 10.74
C ILE A 240 12.11 -1.68 9.89
N PRO A 241 12.46 -1.50 8.60
CA PRO A 241 11.88 -0.43 7.79
C PRO A 241 10.34 -0.53 7.64
N LYS A 242 9.81 -1.76 7.60
CA LYS A 242 8.34 -1.98 7.51
C LYS A 242 7.64 -1.59 8.80
N VAL A 243 8.16 -2.04 9.94
CA VAL A 243 7.62 -1.68 11.26
C VAL A 243 7.75 -0.19 11.51
N ASP A 244 8.89 0.43 11.15
CA ASP A 244 9.07 1.88 11.25
C ASP A 244 8.05 2.65 10.40
N CYS A 245 7.80 2.20 9.18
CA CYS A 245 6.76 2.78 8.33
C CYS A 245 5.39 2.73 9.00
N CYS A 246 4.99 1.57 9.54
CA CYS A 246 3.71 1.38 10.22
C CYS A 246 3.60 2.22 11.49
N THR A 247 4.62 2.20 12.36
CA THR A 247 4.62 2.96 13.61
C THR A 247 4.64 4.47 13.37
N ASN A 248 5.35 4.94 12.34
CA ASN A 248 5.35 6.35 11.97
C ASN A 248 3.97 6.79 11.42
N ALA A 249 3.32 5.98 10.59
CA ALA A 249 1.96 6.26 10.15
C ALA A 249 0.97 6.40 11.33
N VAL A 250 1.07 5.52 12.35
CA VAL A 250 0.26 5.63 13.58
C VAL A 250 0.61 6.89 14.36
N LYS A 251 1.90 7.24 14.51
CA LYS A 251 2.35 8.49 15.18
C LYS A 251 1.81 9.72 14.47
N GLU A 252 1.75 9.70 13.14
CA GLU A 252 1.26 10.79 12.29
C GLU A 252 -0.26 10.83 12.15
N GLY A 253 -1.02 9.93 12.81
CA GLY A 253 -2.47 10.07 12.96
C GLY A 253 -3.33 9.00 12.30
N VAL A 254 -2.76 8.01 11.62
CA VAL A 254 -3.50 6.82 11.15
C VAL A 254 -3.93 6.01 12.37
N LYS A 255 -5.21 5.61 12.45
CA LYS A 255 -5.70 4.93 13.66
C LYS A 255 -5.24 3.50 13.78
N LYS A 256 -5.28 2.74 12.67
CA LYS A 256 -4.87 1.33 12.60
C LYS A 256 -4.01 1.11 11.37
N VAL A 257 -2.88 0.45 11.52
CA VAL A 257 -2.03 0.06 10.38
C VAL A 257 -1.84 -1.45 10.43
N PHE A 258 -2.04 -2.12 9.32
CA PHE A 258 -1.95 -3.58 9.22
C PHE A 258 -0.81 -3.99 8.29
N ILE A 259 -0.01 -4.97 8.70
CA ILE A 259 0.86 -5.74 7.80
C ILE A 259 0.18 -7.08 7.56
N ILE A 260 -0.18 -7.38 6.32
CA ILE A 260 -0.85 -8.63 5.94
C ILE A 260 -0.10 -9.35 4.82
N ASN A 261 -0.30 -10.65 4.72
CA ASN A 261 0.22 -11.44 3.61
C ASN A 261 -0.66 -11.27 2.36
N GLY A 262 -0.12 -10.58 1.35
CA GLY A 262 -0.80 -10.37 0.08
C GLY A 262 -0.89 -11.60 -0.81
N GLU A 263 -0.27 -12.73 -0.44
CA GLU A 263 -0.37 -14.01 -1.15
C GLU A 263 -1.61 -14.81 -0.70
N ILE A 264 -2.34 -14.35 0.32
CA ILE A 264 -3.62 -14.91 0.72
C ILE A 264 -4.74 -14.25 -0.10
N PRO A 265 -5.55 -15.02 -0.85
CA PRO A 265 -6.67 -14.46 -1.58
C PRO A 265 -7.67 -13.74 -0.65
N HIS A 266 -8.11 -12.56 -1.04
CA HIS A 266 -9.05 -11.73 -0.27
C HIS A 266 -8.54 -11.29 1.11
N ALA A 267 -7.21 -11.18 1.27
CA ALA A 267 -6.59 -10.83 2.55
C ALA A 267 -7.08 -9.48 3.11
N ILE A 268 -7.36 -8.48 2.25
CA ILE A 268 -7.86 -7.17 2.68
C ILE A 268 -9.25 -7.31 3.31
N LEU A 269 -10.14 -8.09 2.70
CA LEU A 269 -11.50 -8.28 3.23
C LEU A 269 -11.48 -9.07 4.53
N ILE A 270 -10.66 -10.11 4.63
CA ILE A 270 -10.52 -10.90 5.85
C ILE A 270 -10.03 -10.01 6.98
N GLU A 271 -9.01 -9.18 6.76
CA GLU A 271 -8.47 -8.29 7.78
C GLU A 271 -9.45 -7.18 8.21
N LEU A 272 -10.19 -6.59 7.26
CA LEU A 272 -11.03 -5.43 7.58
C LEU A 272 -12.48 -5.77 7.90
N LEU A 273 -13.00 -6.89 7.40
CA LEU A 273 -14.43 -7.23 7.47
C LEU A 273 -14.74 -8.52 8.25
N THR A 274 -13.75 -9.06 8.99
CA THR A 274 -13.96 -10.21 9.88
C THR A 274 -13.28 -9.98 11.22
N ASP A 275 -13.59 -10.82 12.21
CA ASP A 275 -12.98 -10.85 13.53
C ASP A 275 -11.66 -11.68 13.58
N GLU A 276 -11.36 -12.39 12.51
CA GLU A 276 -10.13 -13.17 12.35
C GLU A 276 -9.10 -12.36 11.55
N GLY A 277 -8.28 -11.57 12.22
CA GLY A 277 -7.17 -10.87 11.57
C GLY A 277 -6.12 -11.83 11.01
N LEU A 278 -5.56 -11.50 9.85
CA LEU A 278 -4.52 -12.30 9.17
C LEU A 278 -3.10 -11.83 9.48
N GLY A 279 -2.96 -10.64 10.02
CA GLY A 279 -1.68 -9.98 10.13
C GLY A 279 -1.36 -9.39 11.48
N THR A 280 -0.51 -8.36 11.47
CA THR A 280 -0.18 -7.56 12.64
C THR A 280 -0.80 -6.20 12.53
N MET A 281 -1.66 -5.85 13.49
CA MET A 281 -2.24 -4.51 13.63
C MET A 281 -1.39 -3.64 14.54
N PHE A 282 -1.02 -2.46 14.08
CA PHE A 282 -0.33 -1.42 14.84
C PHE A 282 -1.31 -0.34 15.27
N THR A 283 -1.26 0.04 16.56
CA THR A 283 -2.07 1.10 17.16
C THR A 283 -1.25 1.96 18.10
N LYS A 284 -1.83 3.06 18.61
CA LYS A 284 -1.23 3.87 19.67
C LYS A 284 -1.04 3.10 20.96
#